data_883ccf1266f7936294fa9264a51c2e07
#
_entry.id   883ccf1266f7936294fa9264a51c2e07
#
_cell.length_a   1.000
_cell.length_b   1.000
_cell.length_c   1.000
_cell.angle_alpha   90.00
_cell.angle_beta   90.00
_cell.angle_gamma   90.00
#
_symmetry.space_group_name_H-M   'P 1'
#
loop_
_entity.id
_entity.type
_entity.pdbx_description
1 polymer ?
#
loop_
_entity_poly.entity_id
_entity_poly.type
_entity_poly.pdbx_seq_one_letter_code
_entity_poly.pdbx_strand_id
1 'polypeptide(L)'
;MTSAPSPRPVSALRARMIEDMTVRGFSEKTRNDYIRNVRAFAAFIGRSPDTGTAEELRRFQLHLTQGGMQSPSINSAVSALRFFFTATLDRPYLARRLTVVRQPRRPPAVLSVEEIALLLQAARVL
;
A
#
# COMPACT_ATOMS: atom_id res chain seq x y z
N MET A 1 6.35 -33.11 -15.00
CA MET A 1 5.62 -32.54 -15.13
C MET A 1 5.57 -31.24 -14.76
N THR A 2 5.34 -30.65 -14.21
CA THR A 2 5.21 -29.45 -14.00
C THR A 2 6.14 -28.63 -14.13
N SER A 3 6.16 -28.12 -15.00
CA SER A 3 6.93 -27.23 -15.27
C SER A 3 6.79 -25.96 -14.58
N ALA A 4 5.83 -25.31 -14.50
CA ALA A 4 5.71 -24.08 -13.81
C ALA A 4 5.45 -24.33 -12.34
N PRO A 5 6.05 -23.57 -11.43
CA PRO A 5 5.72 -23.74 -10.04
C PRO A 5 4.26 -23.39 -9.84
N SER A 6 3.51 -24.26 -9.22
CA SER A 6 2.14 -23.97 -8.89
C SER A 6 2.09 -22.82 -7.90
N PRO A 7 1.09 -21.94 -8.01
CA PRO A 7 0.92 -20.90 -7.02
C PRO A 7 0.83 -21.53 -5.63
N ARG A 8 1.45 -20.91 -4.66
CA ARG A 8 1.35 -21.40 -3.29
C ARG A 8 -0.10 -21.27 -2.83
N PRO A 9 -0.58 -22.21 -2.02
CA PRO A 9 -1.91 -22.05 -1.45
C PRO A 9 -2.06 -20.71 -0.76
N VAL A 10 -3.21 -20.05 -0.94
CA VAL A 10 -3.47 -18.74 -0.34
C VAL A 10 -3.28 -18.78 1.17
N SER A 11 -3.67 -19.90 1.81
CA SER A 11 -3.49 -20.04 3.25
C SER A 11 -2.02 -20.05 3.67
N ALA A 12 -1.14 -20.65 2.87
CA ALA A 12 0.29 -20.67 3.17
C ALA A 12 0.92 -19.29 3.00
N LEU A 13 0.52 -18.56 1.96
CA LEU A 13 1.00 -17.20 1.75
C LEU A 13 0.52 -16.27 2.85
N ARG A 14 -0.72 -16.42 3.26
CA ARG A 14 -1.28 -15.62 4.35
C ARG A 14 -0.52 -15.87 5.65
N ALA A 15 -0.28 -17.12 5.99
CA ALA A 15 0.47 -17.48 7.18
C ALA A 15 1.87 -16.90 7.15
N ARG A 16 2.56 -17.00 6.02
CA ARG A 16 3.91 -16.46 5.88
C ARG A 16 3.91 -14.94 6.01
N MET A 17 2.96 -14.26 5.41
CA MET A 17 2.86 -12.82 5.51
C MET A 17 2.62 -12.38 6.95
N ILE A 18 1.75 -13.10 7.68
CA ILE A 18 1.50 -12.82 9.08
C ILE A 18 2.77 -12.98 9.91
N GLU A 19 3.55 -14.03 9.66
CA GLU A 19 4.82 -14.24 10.33
C GLU A 19 5.78 -13.07 10.06
N ASP A 20 5.91 -12.68 8.81
CA ASP A 20 6.80 -11.59 8.42
C ASP A 20 6.42 -10.26 9.09
N MET A 21 5.13 -10.00 9.20
CA MET A 21 4.62 -8.81 9.89
C MET A 21 4.83 -8.89 11.40
N THR A 22 4.64 -10.07 11.97
CA THR A 22 4.80 -10.30 13.40
C THR A 22 6.25 -10.07 13.83
N VAL A 23 7.19 -10.58 13.06
CA VAL A 23 8.63 -10.39 13.31
C VAL A 23 8.98 -8.89 13.33
N ARG A 24 8.29 -8.09 12.51
CA ARG A 24 8.54 -6.65 12.43
C ARG A 24 7.76 -5.84 13.43
N GLY A 25 7.00 -6.48 14.31
CA GLY A 25 6.25 -5.79 15.35
C GLY A 25 4.99 -5.07 14.89
N PHE A 26 4.43 -5.47 13.76
CA PHE A 26 3.20 -4.87 13.27
C PHE A 26 2.04 -5.22 14.21
N SER A 27 1.17 -4.25 14.47
CA SER A 27 -0.01 -4.48 15.30
C SER A 27 -1.00 -5.41 14.60
N GLU A 28 -1.90 -6.00 15.38
CA GLU A 28 -2.94 -6.85 14.83
C GLU A 28 -3.80 -6.10 13.81
N LYS A 29 -4.14 -4.86 14.12
CA LYS A 29 -4.92 -4.03 13.20
C LYS A 29 -4.21 -3.84 11.87
N THR A 30 -2.93 -3.53 11.89
CA THR A 30 -2.13 -3.35 10.69
C THR A 30 -2.03 -4.65 9.90
N ARG A 31 -1.82 -5.77 10.61
CA ARG A 31 -1.76 -7.08 9.94
C ARG A 31 -3.06 -7.39 9.21
N ASN A 32 -4.20 -7.14 9.87
CA ASN A 32 -5.50 -7.40 9.26
C ASN A 32 -5.75 -6.49 8.06
N ASP A 33 -5.35 -5.23 8.14
CA ASP A 33 -5.49 -4.28 7.05
C ASP A 33 -4.64 -4.70 5.84
N TYR A 34 -3.42 -5.14 6.08
CA TYR A 34 -2.53 -5.58 5.01
C TYR A 34 -3.06 -6.84 4.33
N ILE A 35 -3.52 -7.81 5.11
CA ILE A 35 -4.10 -9.04 4.56
C ILE A 35 -5.32 -8.71 3.71
N ARG A 36 -6.19 -7.82 4.18
CA ARG A 36 -7.38 -7.41 3.44
C ARG A 36 -7.01 -6.79 2.09
N ASN A 37 -5.99 -5.93 2.06
CA ASN A 37 -5.56 -5.29 0.83
C ASN A 37 -4.95 -6.29 -0.17
N VAL A 38 -4.17 -7.25 0.30
CA VAL A 38 -3.62 -8.29 -0.57
C VAL A 38 -4.73 -9.17 -1.13
N ARG A 39 -5.74 -9.49 -0.31
CA ARG A 39 -6.90 -10.25 -0.78
C ARG A 39 -7.69 -9.49 -1.85
N ALA A 40 -7.82 -8.17 -1.69
CA ALA A 40 -8.49 -7.34 -2.69
C ALA A 40 -7.73 -7.37 -4.03
N PHE A 41 -6.40 -7.33 -3.99
CA PHE A 41 -5.59 -7.46 -5.19
C PHE A 41 -5.79 -8.84 -5.85
N ALA A 42 -5.77 -9.91 -5.05
CA ALA A 42 -6.01 -11.25 -5.56
C ALA A 42 -7.37 -11.35 -6.25
N ALA A 43 -8.39 -10.77 -5.65
CA ALA A 43 -9.74 -10.74 -6.26
C ALA A 43 -9.74 -9.95 -7.56
N PHE A 44 -9.00 -8.86 -7.63
CA PHE A 44 -8.92 -8.02 -8.83
C PHE A 44 -8.31 -8.79 -10.01
N ILE A 45 -7.22 -9.52 -9.76
CA ILE A 45 -6.57 -10.29 -10.84
C ILE A 45 -7.23 -11.66 -11.06
N GLY A 46 -8.11 -12.08 -10.16
CA GLY A 46 -8.85 -13.35 -10.29
C GLY A 46 -8.00 -14.59 -10.06
N ARG A 47 -6.90 -14.48 -9.35
CA ARG A 47 -6.03 -15.62 -9.06
C ARG A 47 -5.12 -15.31 -7.86
N SER A 48 -4.27 -16.24 -7.48
CA SER A 48 -3.41 -16.05 -6.31
C SER A 48 -2.54 -14.79 -6.43
N PRO A 49 -2.40 -14.00 -5.37
CA PRO A 49 -1.69 -12.71 -5.45
C PRO A 49 -0.21 -12.85 -5.80
N ASP A 50 0.41 -14.00 -5.51
CA ASP A 50 1.82 -14.22 -5.84
C ASP A 50 2.06 -14.39 -7.34
N THR A 51 1.00 -14.52 -8.12
CA THR A 51 1.09 -14.59 -9.58
C THR A 51 0.93 -13.23 -10.24
N GLY A 52 0.74 -12.18 -9.44
CA GLY A 52 0.54 -10.84 -9.97
C GLY A 52 1.78 -10.27 -10.64
N THR A 53 1.58 -9.52 -11.70
CA THR A 53 2.65 -8.87 -12.44
C THR A 53 2.78 -7.40 -12.03
N ALA A 54 3.90 -6.77 -12.38
CA ALA A 54 4.10 -5.35 -12.12
C ALA A 54 3.00 -4.49 -12.80
N GLU A 55 2.60 -4.87 -14.00
CA GLU A 55 1.53 -4.17 -14.71
C GLU A 55 0.18 -4.34 -14.02
N GLU A 56 -0.09 -5.52 -13.48
CA GLU A 56 -1.33 -5.76 -12.73
C GLU A 56 -1.36 -4.95 -11.44
N LEU A 57 -0.23 -4.79 -10.78
CA LEU A 57 -0.14 -3.92 -9.60
C LEU A 57 -0.45 -2.48 -9.98
N ARG A 58 0.11 -1.99 -11.08
CA ARG A 58 -0.16 -0.65 -11.56
C ARG A 58 -1.65 -0.47 -11.90
N ARG A 59 -2.24 -1.45 -12.59
CA ARG A 59 -3.66 -1.41 -12.96
C ARG A 59 -4.57 -1.45 -11.74
N PHE A 60 -4.18 -2.21 -10.72
CA PHE A 60 -4.95 -2.26 -9.48
C PHE A 60 -4.96 -0.89 -8.81
N GLN A 61 -3.82 -0.23 -8.72
CA GLN A 61 -3.76 1.11 -8.14
C GLN A 61 -4.60 2.09 -8.97
N LEU A 62 -4.53 2.02 -10.28
CA LEU A 62 -5.35 2.84 -11.17
C LEU A 62 -6.85 2.59 -10.92
N HIS A 63 -7.22 1.32 -10.77
CA HIS A 63 -8.60 0.94 -10.46
C HIS A 63 -9.09 1.56 -9.15
N LEU A 64 -8.26 1.54 -8.11
CA LEU A 64 -8.61 2.15 -6.82
C LEU A 64 -8.79 3.67 -6.96
N THR A 65 -7.90 4.31 -7.70
CA THR A 65 -7.97 5.75 -7.93
C THR A 65 -9.20 6.13 -8.72
N GLN A 66 -9.50 5.41 -9.79
CA GLN A 66 -10.68 5.67 -10.62
C GLN A 66 -11.99 5.38 -9.89
N GLY A 67 -11.95 4.47 -8.93
CA GLY A 67 -13.10 4.16 -8.09
C GLY A 67 -13.38 5.19 -7.00
N GLY A 68 -12.58 6.25 -6.93
CA GLY A 68 -12.80 7.30 -5.95
C GLY A 68 -12.24 7.03 -4.57
N MET A 69 -11.38 6.03 -4.42
CA MET A 69 -10.75 5.75 -3.13
C MET A 69 -9.85 6.91 -2.73
N GLN A 70 -9.92 7.29 -1.46
CA GLN A 70 -9.14 8.42 -0.96
C GLN A 70 -7.67 8.06 -0.77
N SER A 71 -6.81 9.07 -0.82
CA SER A 71 -5.37 8.88 -0.75
C SER A 71 -4.87 8.03 0.42
N PRO A 72 -5.37 8.20 1.66
CA PRO A 72 -4.92 7.35 2.76
C PRO A 72 -5.19 5.88 2.53
N SER A 73 -6.35 5.55 1.96
CA SER A 73 -6.73 4.16 1.67
C SER A 73 -5.90 3.59 0.53
N ILE A 74 -5.64 4.39 -0.51
CA ILE A 74 -4.77 3.98 -1.61
C ILE A 74 -3.36 3.71 -1.08
N ASN A 75 -2.85 4.59 -0.22
CA ASN A 75 -1.51 4.43 0.35
C ASN A 75 -1.42 3.20 1.26
N SER A 76 -2.48 2.87 1.98
CA SER A 76 -2.54 1.63 2.76
C SER A 76 -2.46 0.41 1.85
N ALA A 77 -3.19 0.42 0.74
CA ALA A 77 -3.14 -0.67 -0.23
C ALA A 77 -1.74 -0.79 -0.86
N VAL A 78 -1.13 0.34 -1.23
CA VAL A 78 0.22 0.36 -1.80
C VAL A 78 1.23 -0.19 -0.79
N SER A 79 1.14 0.22 0.46
CA SER A 79 2.05 -0.27 1.51
C SER A 79 1.91 -1.77 1.72
N ALA A 80 0.66 -2.26 1.75
CA ALA A 80 0.39 -3.68 1.92
C ALA A 80 0.95 -4.52 0.77
N LEU A 81 0.72 -4.08 -0.47
CA LEU A 81 1.21 -4.79 -1.64
C LEU A 81 2.72 -4.73 -1.76
N ARG A 82 3.31 -3.57 -1.45
CA ARG A 82 4.76 -3.42 -1.44
C ARG A 82 5.40 -4.35 -0.42
N PHE A 83 4.82 -4.43 0.77
CA PHE A 83 5.29 -5.34 1.80
C PHE A 83 5.20 -6.79 1.34
N PHE A 84 4.05 -7.18 0.79
CA PHE A 84 3.81 -8.54 0.35
C PHE A 84 4.83 -8.97 -0.71
N PHE A 85 5.03 -8.15 -1.74
CA PHE A 85 5.95 -8.49 -2.83
C PHE A 85 7.42 -8.37 -2.41
N THR A 86 7.75 -7.43 -1.53
CA THR A 86 9.13 -7.21 -1.11
C THR A 86 9.57 -8.17 -0.02
N ALA A 87 8.78 -8.28 1.05
CA ALA A 87 9.18 -9.05 2.23
C ALA A 87 8.75 -10.51 2.13
N THR A 88 7.51 -10.77 1.77
CA THR A 88 6.98 -12.13 1.77
C THR A 88 7.40 -12.91 0.53
N LEU A 89 7.34 -12.29 -0.64
CA LEU A 89 7.70 -12.95 -1.90
C LEU A 89 9.13 -12.73 -2.32
N ASP A 90 9.82 -11.73 -1.71
CA ASP A 90 11.19 -11.36 -2.08
C ASP A 90 11.30 -11.00 -3.57
N ARG A 91 10.35 -10.23 -4.05
CA ARG A 91 10.30 -9.74 -5.43
C ARG A 91 10.08 -8.23 -5.46
N PRO A 92 11.03 -7.45 -4.90
CA PRO A 92 10.83 -5.99 -4.77
C PRO A 92 10.66 -5.29 -6.11
N TYR A 93 11.22 -5.83 -7.19
CA TYR A 93 11.12 -5.23 -8.51
C TYR A 93 9.68 -5.17 -9.01
N LEU A 94 8.79 -6.05 -8.56
CA LEU A 94 7.38 -6.03 -8.97
C LEU A 94 6.64 -4.84 -8.36
N ALA A 95 7.06 -4.40 -7.19
CA ALA A 95 6.40 -3.30 -6.49
C ALA A 95 6.84 -1.91 -6.93
N ARG A 96 7.79 -1.81 -7.86
CA ARG A 96 8.33 -0.51 -8.28
C ARG A 96 7.31 0.40 -8.95
N ARG A 97 6.28 -0.16 -9.55
CA ARG A 97 5.27 0.64 -10.22
C ARG A 97 4.17 1.14 -9.29
N LEU A 98 4.18 0.70 -8.05
CA LEU A 98 3.26 1.22 -7.05
C LEU A 98 3.74 2.60 -6.60
N THR A 99 2.80 3.55 -6.52
CA THR A 99 3.13 4.93 -6.21
C THR A 99 2.36 5.39 -4.99
N VAL A 100 3.06 5.97 -4.03
CA VAL A 100 2.42 6.58 -2.89
C VAL A 100 1.80 7.90 -3.34
N VAL A 101 0.51 8.05 -3.11
CA VAL A 101 -0.19 9.26 -3.49
C VAL A 101 0.04 10.30 -2.42
N ARG A 102 0.60 11.44 -2.82
CA ARG A 102 0.77 12.54 -1.90
C ARG A 102 -0.58 13.13 -1.61
N GLN A 103 -0.93 13.14 -0.33
CA GLN A 103 -2.02 13.98 0.06
C GLN A 103 -1.56 15.41 -0.10
N PRO A 104 -2.38 16.24 -0.74
CA PRO A 104 -2.11 17.66 -0.62
C PRO A 104 -2.09 17.95 0.87
N ARG A 105 -0.97 18.45 1.35
CA ARG A 105 -0.89 18.90 2.70
C ARG A 105 -1.92 19.96 2.85
N ARG A 106 -3.01 19.59 3.44
CA ARG A 106 -3.84 20.61 4.01
C ARG A 106 -3.01 21.23 5.10
N PRO A 107 -2.78 22.52 5.03
CA PRO A 107 -2.27 23.20 6.20
C PRO A 107 -3.15 22.77 7.36
N PRO A 108 -2.60 22.58 8.55
CA PRO A 108 -3.40 22.20 9.69
C PRO A 108 -4.64 23.09 9.63
N ALA A 109 -5.74 22.47 9.63
CA ALA A 109 -7.01 22.96 9.16
C ALA A 109 -7.53 24.21 9.83
N VAL A 110 -6.68 25.02 10.35
CA VAL A 110 -7.13 26.08 11.17
C VAL A 110 -6.28 27.33 11.06
N LEU A 111 -5.31 27.36 10.14
CA LEU A 111 -4.61 28.60 9.98
C LEU A 111 -5.45 29.51 9.10
N SER A 112 -6.03 30.51 9.71
CA SER A 112 -6.69 31.56 8.96
C SER A 112 -5.64 32.34 8.16
N VAL A 113 -6.08 33.07 7.18
CA VAL A 113 -5.19 33.94 6.38
C VAL A 113 -4.40 34.89 7.29
N GLU A 114 -5.01 35.35 8.38
CA GLU A 114 -4.39 36.21 9.36
C GLU A 114 -3.27 35.51 10.13
N GLU A 115 -3.48 34.27 10.51
CA GLU A 115 -2.45 33.49 11.20
C GLU A 115 -1.28 33.17 10.28
N ILE A 116 -1.54 32.92 9.01
CA ILE A 116 -0.49 32.71 8.02
C ILE A 116 0.32 33.99 7.86
N ALA A 117 -0.35 35.15 7.80
CA ALA A 117 0.32 36.45 7.69
C ALA A 117 1.21 36.73 8.90
N LEU A 118 0.76 36.39 10.10
CA LEU A 118 1.55 36.53 11.31
C LEU A 118 2.78 35.63 11.31
N LEU A 119 2.63 34.37 10.85
CA LEU A 119 3.75 33.46 10.74
C LEU A 119 4.79 33.95 9.73
N LEU A 120 4.33 34.49 8.60
CA LEU A 120 5.22 35.03 7.58
C LEU A 120 5.95 36.27 8.10
N GLN A 121 5.26 37.11 8.88
CA GLN A 121 5.85 38.28 9.49
C GLN A 121 6.90 37.91 10.52
N ALA A 122 6.62 36.92 11.35
CA ALA A 122 7.59 36.40 12.32
C ALA A 122 8.83 35.83 11.61
N ALA A 123 8.64 35.17 10.50
CA ALA A 123 9.75 34.63 9.70
C ALA A 123 10.61 35.76 9.10
N ARG A 124 10.02 36.92 8.81
CA ARG A 124 10.79 38.06 8.27
C ARG A 124 11.62 38.76 9.33
N VAL A 125 11.20 38.69 10.57
CA VAL A 125 11.89 39.35 11.67
C VAL A 125 13.09 38.53 12.14
N LEU A 126 13.09 37.25 11.82
CA LEU A 126 14.19 36.35 12.12
C LEU A 126 15.13 36.29 10.94
#